data_581784e709592c4d5f6d8a159fa38953
#
_entry.id   581784e709592c4d5f6d8a159fa38953
#
_cell.length_a   1.000
_cell.length_b   1.000
_cell.length_c   1.000
_cell.angle_alpha   90.00
_cell.angle_beta   90.00
_cell.angle_gamma   90.00
#
_symmetry.space_group_name_H-M   'P 1'
#
loop_
_entity.id
_entity.type
_entity.pdbx_description
1 polymer ?
#
loop_
_entity_poly.entity_id
_entity_poly.type
_entity_poly.pdbx_seq_one_letter_code
_entity_poly.pdbx_strand_id
1 'polypeptide(L)'
;MISKKDIKREYKERKKPAGIFQVRNTVNSKVLLGSSLNIEGILNSQKFKLSIGGHPNKELQKDWNEYGPEKFVFKILEVVKIKDDPNFNLNDELTLLEQIWLEKLRPFGELGYNTDTNIRQS
;
A
#
# COMPACT_ATOMS: atom_id res chain seq x y z
N MET A 1 -6.01 6.82 -32.15
CA MET A 1 -5.34 7.75 -31.21
C MET A 1 -6.23 8.04 -30.03
N ILE A 2 -5.69 7.91 -28.84
CA ILE A 2 -6.46 8.14 -27.60
C ILE A 2 -6.47 9.63 -27.29
N SER A 3 -7.66 10.23 -27.16
CA SER A 3 -7.80 11.65 -26.82
C SER A 3 -7.67 11.84 -25.31
N LYS A 4 -7.45 13.09 -24.87
CA LYS A 4 -7.42 13.41 -23.44
C LYS A 4 -8.74 13.07 -22.76
N LYS A 5 -9.84 13.22 -23.46
CA LYS A 5 -11.17 12.88 -22.96
C LYS A 5 -11.29 11.39 -22.69
N ASP A 6 -10.75 10.56 -23.57
CA ASP A 6 -10.80 9.11 -23.42
C ASP A 6 -9.94 8.66 -22.23
N ILE A 7 -8.78 9.29 -22.05
CA ILE A 7 -7.91 8.99 -20.91
C ILE A 7 -8.60 9.33 -19.59
N LYS A 8 -9.26 10.49 -19.52
CA LYS A 8 -10.00 10.88 -18.31
C LYS A 8 -11.14 9.92 -18.00
N ARG A 9 -11.84 9.48 -19.05
CA ARG A 9 -12.94 8.52 -18.87
C ARG A 9 -12.40 7.21 -18.33
N GLU A 10 -11.28 6.76 -18.88
CA GLU A 10 -10.66 5.52 -18.42
C GLU A 10 -10.35 5.56 -16.94
N TYR A 11 -9.79 6.64 -16.43
CA TYR A 11 -9.52 6.80 -15.01
C TYR A 11 -10.80 6.85 -14.17
N LYS A 12 -11.79 7.59 -14.63
CA LYS A 12 -13.06 7.74 -13.92
C LYS A 12 -13.87 6.46 -13.86
N GLU A 13 -13.77 5.65 -14.90
CA GLU A 13 -14.50 4.36 -14.96
C GLU A 13 -13.72 3.23 -14.34
N ARG A 14 -12.55 3.50 -13.81
CA ARG A 14 -11.69 2.53 -13.17
C ARG A 14 -12.41 1.90 -11.97
N LYS A 15 -12.61 0.57 -12.03
CA LYS A 15 -13.29 -0.15 -10.97
C LYS A 15 -12.40 -0.49 -9.80
N LYS A 16 -11.07 -0.45 -10.02
CA LYS A 16 -10.09 -0.84 -9.02
C LYS A 16 -9.42 0.43 -8.47
N PRO A 17 -9.77 0.84 -7.26
CA PRO A 17 -9.18 2.05 -6.69
C PRO A 17 -7.71 1.86 -6.38
N ALA A 18 -6.93 2.92 -6.59
CA ALA A 18 -5.54 2.99 -6.19
C ALA A 18 -5.45 3.68 -4.83
N GLY A 19 -4.49 3.30 -4.02
CA GLY A 19 -4.38 3.92 -2.70
C GLY A 19 -3.24 3.40 -1.86
N ILE A 20 -3.31 3.75 -0.59
CA ILE A 20 -2.33 3.43 0.42
C ILE A 20 -2.95 2.41 1.38
N PHE A 21 -2.19 1.38 1.71
CA PHE A 21 -2.66 0.34 2.62
C PHE A 21 -1.66 0.12 3.75
N GLN A 22 -2.14 -0.52 4.81
CA GLN A 22 -1.26 -1.00 5.87
C GLN A 22 -1.66 -2.41 6.30
N VAL A 23 -0.65 -3.16 6.74
CA VAL A 23 -0.82 -4.41 7.47
C VAL A 23 -0.27 -4.13 8.87
N ARG A 24 -1.12 -4.23 9.89
CA ARG A 24 -0.75 -3.90 11.26
C ARG A 24 -0.77 -5.14 12.14
N ASN A 25 0.31 -5.32 12.90
CA ASN A 25 0.39 -6.33 13.94
C ASN A 25 -0.13 -5.72 15.25
N THR A 26 -1.26 -6.22 15.76
CA THR A 26 -1.87 -5.64 16.96
C THR A 26 -1.12 -6.00 18.25
N VAL A 27 -0.21 -6.96 18.20
CA VAL A 27 0.58 -7.34 19.37
C VAL A 27 1.66 -6.31 19.69
N ASN A 28 2.40 -5.87 18.66
CA ASN A 28 3.52 -4.94 18.83
C ASN A 28 3.33 -3.59 18.14
N SER A 29 2.21 -3.39 17.48
CA SER A 29 1.85 -2.17 16.74
C SER A 29 2.71 -1.89 15.51
N LYS A 30 3.54 -2.84 15.08
CA LYS A 30 4.32 -2.66 13.86
C LYS A 30 3.44 -2.65 12.63
N VAL A 31 3.81 -1.85 11.65
CA VAL A 31 3.03 -1.63 10.43
C VAL A 31 3.90 -1.86 9.20
N LEU A 32 3.33 -2.55 8.21
CA LEU A 32 3.85 -2.53 6.85
C LEU A 32 2.98 -1.58 6.05
N LEU A 33 3.60 -0.57 5.47
CA LEU A 33 2.92 0.43 4.65
C LEU A 33 3.26 0.24 3.18
N GLY A 34 2.28 0.36 2.31
CA GLY A 34 2.53 0.28 0.89
C GLY A 34 1.47 0.98 0.07
N SER A 35 1.68 0.99 -1.24
CA SER A 35 0.75 1.58 -2.19
C SER A 35 0.46 0.59 -3.30
N SER A 36 -0.68 0.77 -3.97
CA SER A 36 -1.04 -0.10 -5.08
C SER A 36 -2.02 0.60 -6.00
N LEU A 37 -1.91 0.30 -7.28
CA LEU A 37 -2.90 0.71 -8.28
C LEU A 37 -4.18 -0.11 -8.18
N ASN A 38 -4.16 -1.18 -7.39
CA ASN A 38 -5.31 -2.03 -7.10
C ASN A 38 -5.29 -2.36 -5.61
N ILE A 39 -5.86 -1.47 -4.80
CA ILE A 39 -5.73 -1.55 -3.34
C ILE A 39 -6.41 -2.80 -2.77
N GLU A 40 -7.54 -3.19 -3.33
CA GLU A 40 -8.23 -4.40 -2.87
C GLU A 40 -7.47 -5.66 -3.23
N GLY A 41 -6.94 -5.70 -4.44
CA GLY A 41 -6.15 -6.83 -4.91
C GLY A 41 -4.87 -7.02 -4.11
N ILE A 42 -4.20 -5.91 -3.76
CA ILE A 42 -2.97 -6.01 -2.98
C ILE A 42 -3.24 -6.53 -1.56
N LEU A 43 -4.34 -6.14 -0.95
CA LEU A 43 -4.68 -6.64 0.38
C LEU A 43 -4.92 -8.15 0.36
N ASN A 44 -5.63 -8.64 -0.64
CA ASN A 44 -5.83 -10.08 -0.82
C ASN A 44 -4.52 -10.80 -1.06
N SER A 45 -3.65 -10.20 -1.87
CA SER A 45 -2.32 -10.76 -2.17
C SER A 45 -1.46 -10.84 -0.92
N GLN A 46 -1.48 -9.80 -0.07
CA GLN A 46 -0.74 -9.80 1.19
C GLN A 46 -1.18 -10.96 2.08
N LYS A 47 -2.49 -11.12 2.24
CA LYS A 47 -3.04 -12.21 3.04
C LYS A 47 -2.64 -13.58 2.50
N PHE A 48 -2.75 -13.74 1.19
CA PHE A 48 -2.42 -15.01 0.55
C PHE A 48 -0.96 -15.37 0.76
N LYS A 49 -0.06 -14.43 0.50
CA LYS A 49 1.38 -14.66 0.66
C LYS A 49 1.75 -15.01 2.09
N LEU A 50 1.15 -14.32 3.05
CA LEU A 50 1.38 -14.63 4.46
C LEU A 50 0.84 -16.01 4.82
N SER A 51 -0.33 -16.37 4.30
CA SER A 51 -0.96 -17.65 4.59
C SER A 51 -0.15 -18.84 4.09
N ILE A 52 0.54 -18.71 2.96
CA ILE A 52 1.35 -19.78 2.41
C ILE A 52 2.82 -19.71 2.82
N GLY A 53 3.20 -18.73 3.66
CA GLY A 53 4.57 -18.59 4.13
C GLY A 53 5.53 -17.98 3.13
N GLY A 54 5.01 -17.32 2.09
CA GLY A 54 5.83 -16.79 1.00
C GLY A 54 5.90 -15.27 0.92
N HIS A 55 5.63 -14.56 2.00
CA HIS A 55 5.68 -13.11 1.97
C HIS A 55 7.12 -12.61 1.82
N PRO A 56 7.39 -11.63 0.93
CA PRO A 56 8.74 -11.12 0.72
C PRO A 56 9.33 -10.38 1.92
N ASN A 57 8.50 -9.81 2.79
CA ASN A 57 8.98 -9.20 4.02
C ASN A 57 9.10 -10.29 5.08
N LYS A 58 10.33 -10.68 5.36
CA LYS A 58 10.59 -11.83 6.23
C LYS A 58 10.25 -11.57 7.68
N GLU A 59 10.40 -10.35 8.15
CA GLU A 59 10.06 -9.99 9.52
C GLU A 59 8.55 -10.08 9.73
N LEU A 60 7.77 -9.57 8.79
CA LEU A 60 6.31 -9.66 8.85
C LEU A 60 5.85 -11.11 8.80
N GLN A 61 6.45 -11.91 7.90
CA GLN A 61 6.10 -13.33 7.80
C GLN A 61 6.40 -14.07 9.10
N LYS A 62 7.54 -13.78 9.71
CA LYS A 62 7.91 -14.39 10.99
C LYS A 62 6.89 -14.07 12.08
N ASP A 63 6.50 -12.79 12.18
CA ASP A 63 5.53 -12.38 13.19
C ASP A 63 4.15 -12.98 12.93
N TRP A 64 3.76 -13.09 11.66
CA TRP A 64 2.52 -13.76 11.29
C TRP A 64 2.51 -15.21 11.77
N ASN A 65 3.61 -15.92 11.54
CA ASN A 65 3.73 -17.31 11.96
C ASN A 65 3.71 -17.44 13.49
N GLU A 66 4.30 -16.48 14.18
CA GLU A 66 4.42 -16.52 15.63
C GLU A 66 3.12 -16.13 16.34
N TYR A 67 2.46 -15.07 15.90
CA TYR A 67 1.30 -14.52 16.60
C TYR A 67 -0.05 -14.99 16.06
N GLY A 68 -0.07 -15.46 14.82
CA GLY A 68 -1.30 -15.94 14.18
C GLY A 68 -2.01 -14.87 13.38
N PRO A 69 -2.80 -15.31 12.38
CA PRO A 69 -3.45 -14.37 11.46
C PRO A 69 -4.47 -13.43 12.11
N GLU A 70 -5.11 -13.85 13.19
CA GLU A 70 -6.13 -13.03 13.85
C GLU A 70 -5.57 -11.80 14.55
N LYS A 71 -4.24 -11.72 14.71
CA LYS A 71 -3.59 -10.57 15.32
C LYS A 71 -3.26 -9.46 14.34
N PHE A 72 -3.50 -9.69 13.04
CA PHE A 72 -3.14 -8.73 12.00
C PHE A 72 -4.37 -8.09 11.39
N VAL A 73 -4.29 -6.77 11.19
CA VAL A 73 -5.37 -5.99 10.59
C VAL A 73 -4.89 -5.42 9.27
N PHE A 74 -5.68 -5.62 8.22
CA PHE A 74 -5.42 -5.10 6.87
C PHE A 74 -6.35 -3.94 6.64
N LYS A 75 -5.80 -2.76 6.33
CA LYS A 75 -6.59 -1.55 6.25
C LYS A 75 -6.17 -0.68 5.08
N ILE A 76 -7.17 -0.08 4.43
CA ILE A 76 -6.95 0.97 3.43
C ILE A 76 -6.85 2.29 4.19
N LEU A 77 -5.73 3.01 4.01
CA LEU A 77 -5.52 4.28 4.69
C LEU A 77 -6.04 5.45 3.88
N GLU A 78 -5.87 5.39 2.57
CA GLU A 78 -6.31 6.47 1.70
C GLU A 78 -6.46 5.96 0.28
N VAL A 79 -7.51 6.44 -0.41
CA VAL A 79 -7.74 6.15 -1.83
C VAL A 79 -7.43 7.41 -2.63
N VAL A 80 -6.71 7.25 -3.74
CA VAL A 80 -6.37 8.38 -4.61
C VAL A 80 -7.65 8.92 -5.27
N LYS A 81 -7.84 10.24 -5.20
CA LYS A 81 -8.92 10.90 -5.92
C LYS A 81 -8.46 11.20 -7.34
N ILE A 82 -9.20 10.69 -8.29
CA ILE A 82 -8.91 10.95 -9.70
C ILE A 82 -9.39 12.37 -10.05
N LYS A 83 -8.47 13.20 -10.52
CA LYS A 83 -8.77 14.59 -10.87
C LYS A 83 -9.04 14.75 -12.35
N ASP A 84 -9.92 15.65 -12.69
CA ASP A 84 -10.26 15.98 -14.08
C ASP A 84 -9.30 17.05 -14.60
N ASP A 85 -8.03 16.71 -14.70
CA ASP A 85 -6.93 17.59 -15.06
C ASP A 85 -6.06 16.87 -16.08
N PRO A 86 -5.80 17.47 -17.26
CA PRO A 86 -4.96 16.81 -18.27
C PRO A 86 -3.53 16.52 -17.80
N ASN A 87 -3.07 17.22 -16.76
CA ASN A 87 -1.74 16.99 -16.20
C ASN A 87 -1.75 15.99 -15.06
N PHE A 88 -2.91 15.46 -14.69
CA PHE A 88 -3.00 14.50 -13.61
C PHE A 88 -2.28 13.19 -13.98
N ASN A 89 -1.40 12.73 -13.10
CA ASN A 89 -0.70 11.47 -13.26
C ASN A 89 -0.96 10.60 -12.02
N LEU A 90 -1.65 9.48 -12.21
CA LEU A 90 -2.04 8.62 -11.11
C LEU A 90 -0.83 8.03 -10.37
N ASN A 91 0.20 7.62 -11.10
CA ASN A 91 1.40 7.06 -10.48
C ASN A 91 2.14 8.09 -9.63
N ASP A 92 2.24 9.32 -10.12
CA ASP A 92 2.89 10.39 -9.37
C ASP A 92 2.12 10.73 -8.10
N GLU A 93 0.80 10.79 -8.21
CA GLU A 93 -0.06 11.08 -7.06
C GLU A 93 0.05 9.98 -6.03
N LEU A 94 0.06 8.73 -6.45
CA LEU A 94 0.18 7.58 -5.57
C LEU A 94 1.53 7.58 -4.85
N THR A 95 2.61 7.89 -5.59
CA THR A 95 3.95 7.98 -5.01
C THR A 95 4.02 9.08 -3.97
N LEU A 96 3.43 10.23 -4.26
CA LEU A 96 3.40 11.35 -3.32
C LEU A 96 2.64 10.99 -2.05
N LEU A 97 1.48 10.37 -2.18
CA LEU A 97 0.69 9.94 -1.02
C LEU A 97 1.46 8.93 -0.18
N GLU A 98 2.14 8.01 -0.81
CA GLU A 98 2.94 7.02 -0.08
C GLU A 98 4.03 7.70 0.72
N GLN A 99 4.73 8.67 0.14
CA GLN A 99 5.76 9.42 0.84
C GLN A 99 5.19 10.17 2.05
N ILE A 100 4.03 10.79 1.88
CA ILE A 100 3.37 11.50 2.97
C ILE A 100 3.05 10.56 4.13
N TRP A 101 2.49 9.38 3.82
CA TRP A 101 2.17 8.40 4.85
C TRP A 101 3.40 7.78 5.49
N LEU A 102 4.47 7.56 4.71
CA LEU A 102 5.74 7.06 5.25
C LEU A 102 6.33 8.04 6.27
N GLU A 103 6.28 9.33 5.97
CA GLU A 103 6.75 10.34 6.91
C GLU A 103 5.87 10.43 8.15
N LYS A 104 4.56 10.29 7.96
CA LYS A 104 3.60 10.40 9.05
C LYS A 104 3.70 9.22 10.02
N LEU A 105 3.78 8.01 9.52
CA LEU A 105 3.80 6.80 10.35
C LEU A 105 5.19 6.33 10.71
N ARG A 106 6.18 6.59 9.86
CA ARG A 106 7.58 6.17 10.01
C ARG A 106 7.68 4.69 10.42
N PRO A 107 7.14 3.77 9.58
CA PRO A 107 7.04 2.36 9.94
C PRO A 107 8.37 1.61 9.76
N PHE A 108 9.39 2.09 10.43
CA PHE A 108 10.77 1.58 10.31
C PHE A 108 11.28 1.12 11.67
N GLY A 109 12.22 0.17 11.65
CA GLY A 109 12.84 -0.32 12.86
C GLY A 109 11.82 -0.93 13.80
N GLU A 110 11.72 -0.38 15.01
CA GLU A 110 10.80 -0.89 16.03
C GLU A 110 9.35 -0.50 15.75
N LEU A 111 9.10 0.46 14.87
CA LEU A 111 7.76 0.95 14.57
C LEU A 111 7.11 0.22 13.40
N GLY A 112 7.86 -0.51 12.60
CA GLY A 112 7.27 -1.14 11.44
C GLY A 112 8.16 -2.11 10.70
N TYR A 113 7.62 -2.60 9.58
CA TYR A 113 8.27 -3.61 8.75
C TYR A 113 8.92 -3.03 7.50
N ASN A 114 8.72 -1.74 7.22
CA ASN A 114 9.34 -1.10 6.07
C ASN A 114 10.83 -0.92 6.29
N THR A 115 11.59 -0.83 5.18
CA THR A 115 13.02 -0.63 5.26
C THR A 115 13.39 0.81 4.92
N ASP A 116 14.36 1.38 5.65
CA ASP A 116 14.85 2.73 5.42
C ASP A 116 15.43 2.93 4.03
N THR A 117 15.98 1.87 3.46
CA THR A 117 16.60 1.92 2.14
C THR A 117 15.67 2.45 1.07
N ASN A 118 14.38 2.20 1.20
CA ASN A 118 13.39 2.68 0.23
C ASN A 118 13.29 4.21 0.21
N ILE A 119 13.49 4.84 1.36
CA ILE A 119 13.43 6.30 1.45
C ILE A 119 14.70 6.92 0.91
N ARG A 120 15.85 6.34 1.20
CA ARG A 120 17.14 6.91 0.79
C ARG A 120 17.37 6.88 -0.71
N GLN A 121 16.64 6.04 -1.42
CA GLN A 121 16.78 5.93 -2.87
C GLN A 121 15.94 6.95 -3.63
N SER A 122 15.10 7.66 -2.95
CA SER A 122 14.25 8.67 -3.55
C SER A 122 15.02 9.96 -3.87
#